data_b4be5b6eeae43a6416fbeb09f33faad4
#
_entry.id   b4be5b6eeae43a6416fbeb09f33faad4
#
_cell.length_a   1.000
_cell.length_b   1.000
_cell.length_c   1.000
_cell.angle_alpha   90.00
_cell.angle_beta   90.00
_cell.angle_gamma   90.00
#
_symmetry.space_group_name_H-M   'P 1'
#
loop_
_entity.id
_entity.type
_entity.pdbx_description
1 polymer ?
#
loop_
_entity_poly.entity_id
_entity_poly.type
_entity_poly.pdbx_seq_one_letter_code
_entity_poly.pdbx_strand_id
1 'polypeptide(L)'
;MSNNVGDSSARPDLELEEEFGEDDGTISEQEMAEAEAGCGQAAVAIPVGTSAGRPAETSSGASHPAGVGFGHPAGIPGGPSGHPAGIPGGPSERQRHGGARSVGFRPGGGPAAIAYQERTGIKAPRIIAWEITRSCNLSCVHCRAAAEFGHYDGELSLDQIKATVDDIVTISNPIIILTGGEPLMRPDIWEIVDYCHEKGAMPVIGTNATLITEDIAAKMAEHKIPRISVSIDFPTADGHDEFRAQPGCFDQTIAGIKMAKAAGVGVQINTTVTTRNAHLIEEIHDLAESLDVDAFHIFMLVPTGRGSEILAEELPPDEYEKVLTWAYHRQKTSPLHFKPTDAPHYYRIIRQLAKAEGKKVTREEYGLDAMTRGCLGGITFCFVSHVGDIQPCGYFDMQLGNVKDKPFSEIWTESQVFNDLRDYSLLKGKCGACEYKAVCGGCRARALEITGDYLEAEPYCAYEPPAWKGECSLDEAAAEVGVSTTGHD
;
A
#
# COMPACT_ATOMS: atom_id res chain seq x y z
N MET A 1 -50.18 -38.52 6.32
CA MET A 1 -49.90 -37.13 5.97
C MET A 1 -48.39 -36.93 6.21
N SER A 2 -47.64 -37.16 5.20
CA SER A 2 -46.15 -37.20 5.21
C SER A 2 -45.67 -35.84 4.76
N ASN A 3 -44.96 -35.12 5.60
CA ASN A 3 -44.23 -33.89 5.22
C ASN A 3 -42.82 -34.27 4.85
N ASN A 4 -42.55 -34.13 3.55
CA ASN A 4 -41.23 -34.21 2.93
C ASN A 4 -40.56 -32.86 3.13
N VAL A 5 -39.47 -32.80 3.87
CA VAL A 5 -38.56 -31.63 3.92
C VAL A 5 -37.42 -31.93 2.92
N GLY A 6 -37.46 -31.22 1.79
CA GLY A 6 -36.42 -31.29 0.78
C GLY A 6 -35.18 -30.57 1.21
N ASP A 7 -34.10 -31.29 1.19
CA ASP A 7 -32.72 -30.80 1.24
C ASP A 7 -32.41 -30.05 -0.07
N SER A 8 -32.13 -28.74 0.02
CA SER A 8 -31.68 -27.92 -1.10
C SER A 8 -30.30 -27.32 -0.81
N SER A 9 -29.27 -28.18 -0.85
CA SER A 9 -27.87 -27.78 -0.92
C SER A 9 -27.37 -27.87 -2.36
N ALA A 10 -27.86 -26.99 -3.23
CA ALA A 10 -27.26 -26.74 -4.51
C ALA A 10 -26.71 -25.30 -4.49
N ARG A 11 -25.39 -25.18 -4.46
CA ARG A 11 -24.69 -23.91 -4.74
C ARG A 11 -24.78 -23.66 -6.24
N PRO A 12 -25.22 -22.49 -6.71
CA PRO A 12 -25.05 -22.13 -8.10
C PRO A 12 -23.58 -21.72 -8.34
N ASP A 13 -22.95 -22.40 -9.29
CA ASP A 13 -21.72 -21.96 -9.94
C ASP A 13 -22.04 -20.64 -10.66
N LEU A 14 -21.52 -19.52 -10.13
CA LEU A 14 -21.62 -18.22 -10.77
C LEU A 14 -20.35 -17.99 -11.59
N GLU A 15 -20.47 -18.24 -12.88
CA GLU A 15 -19.60 -17.70 -13.90
C GLU A 15 -19.59 -16.18 -13.78
N LEU A 16 -18.44 -15.61 -13.43
CA LEU A 16 -18.16 -14.17 -13.41
C LEU A 16 -17.54 -13.80 -14.75
N GLU A 17 -18.33 -13.88 -15.80
CA GLU A 17 -18.02 -13.20 -17.06
C GLU A 17 -19.04 -12.07 -17.26
N GLU A 18 -18.46 -10.91 -17.65
CA GLU A 18 -19.08 -9.72 -18.24
C GLU A 18 -19.58 -8.61 -17.31
N GLU A 19 -19.08 -7.43 -17.69
CA GLU A 19 -19.39 -6.04 -17.33
C GLU A 19 -18.57 -5.40 -16.20
N PHE A 20 -17.26 -5.23 -16.45
CA PHE A 20 -16.60 -4.01 -15.98
C PHE A 20 -16.74 -2.97 -17.09
N GLY A 21 -17.58 -1.96 -16.87
CA GLY A 21 -17.63 -0.79 -17.73
C GLY A 21 -16.23 -0.18 -17.87
N GLU A 22 -15.89 0.31 -19.04
CA GLU A 22 -14.56 0.78 -19.46
C GLU A 22 -14.04 1.99 -18.66
N ASP A 23 -14.67 2.35 -17.51
CA ASP A 23 -14.42 3.64 -16.86
C ASP A 23 -14.25 3.59 -15.33
N ASP A 24 -13.64 2.53 -14.81
CA ASP A 24 -13.49 2.31 -13.36
C ASP A 24 -12.14 2.77 -12.74
N GLY A 25 -11.44 3.71 -13.36
CA GLY A 25 -10.05 4.10 -13.03
C GLY A 25 -9.03 3.31 -13.83
N THR A 26 -9.49 2.50 -14.77
CA THR A 26 -8.67 1.78 -15.72
C THR A 26 -8.10 2.75 -16.74
N ILE A 27 -6.91 2.43 -17.24
CA ILE A 27 -6.27 3.12 -18.34
C ILE A 27 -6.99 2.67 -19.61
N SER A 28 -7.38 3.59 -20.49
CA SER A 28 -7.99 3.24 -21.77
C SER A 28 -7.02 2.43 -22.64
N GLU A 29 -7.54 1.61 -23.55
CA GLU A 29 -6.70 0.88 -24.51
C GLU A 29 -5.82 1.82 -25.35
N GLN A 30 -6.28 3.04 -25.60
CA GLN A 30 -5.53 4.05 -26.33
C GLN A 30 -4.35 4.57 -25.49
N GLU A 31 -4.54 4.87 -24.22
CA GLU A 31 -3.47 5.28 -23.32
C GLU A 31 -2.43 4.16 -23.08
N MET A 32 -2.89 2.89 -23.06
CA MET A 32 -1.99 1.74 -23.01
C MET A 32 -1.20 1.59 -24.31
N ALA A 33 -1.85 1.77 -25.47
CA ALA A 33 -1.19 1.68 -26.76
C ALA A 33 -0.17 2.82 -26.97
N GLU A 34 -0.44 4.03 -26.50
CA GLU A 34 0.51 5.15 -26.54
C GLU A 34 1.73 4.88 -25.66
N ALA A 35 1.54 4.31 -24.47
CA ALA A 35 2.64 3.89 -23.59
C ALA A 35 3.49 2.77 -24.19
N GLU A 36 2.88 1.85 -24.96
CA GLU A 36 3.60 0.79 -25.67
C GLU A 36 4.29 1.28 -26.95
N ALA A 37 3.67 2.21 -27.68
CA ALA A 37 4.23 2.76 -28.93
C ALA A 37 5.44 3.66 -28.69
N GLY A 38 5.45 4.44 -27.59
CA GLY A 38 6.61 5.27 -27.20
C GLY A 38 7.88 4.47 -26.89
N CYS A 39 7.74 3.16 -26.68
CA CYS A 39 8.83 2.24 -26.32
C CYS A 39 9.60 1.68 -27.55
N GLY A 40 9.44 2.24 -28.74
CA GLY A 40 10.19 1.87 -29.94
C GLY A 40 11.64 2.35 -29.88
N GLN A 41 12.58 1.46 -29.57
CA GLN A 41 14.06 1.61 -29.60
C GLN A 41 14.73 2.12 -28.33
N ALA A 42 14.71 1.35 -27.24
CA ALA A 42 15.84 1.30 -26.29
C ALA A 42 15.72 0.03 -25.44
N ALA A 43 16.14 -1.10 -26.00
CA ALA A 43 16.52 -2.26 -25.18
C ALA A 43 17.88 -1.94 -24.54
N VAL A 44 17.90 -1.32 -23.39
CA VAL A 44 19.11 -1.22 -22.58
C VAL A 44 19.28 -2.54 -21.86
N ALA A 45 20.24 -3.33 -22.30
CA ALA A 45 20.71 -4.51 -21.58
C ALA A 45 21.26 -4.04 -20.23
N ILE A 46 20.65 -4.47 -19.15
CA ILE A 46 21.19 -4.29 -17.78
C ILE A 46 22.41 -5.21 -17.68
N PRO A 47 23.64 -4.70 -17.47
CA PRO A 47 24.79 -5.55 -17.29
C PRO A 47 24.69 -6.24 -15.91
N VAL A 48 24.65 -7.55 -15.93
CA VAL A 48 24.88 -8.38 -14.74
C VAL A 48 26.36 -8.21 -14.37
N GLY A 49 26.66 -7.34 -13.41
CA GLY A 49 27.98 -7.09 -12.90
C GLY A 49 28.52 -8.31 -12.16
N THR A 50 29.51 -8.96 -12.76
CA THR A 50 30.36 -9.94 -12.08
C THR A 50 31.22 -9.20 -11.08
N SER A 51 31.19 -9.64 -9.84
CA SER A 51 32.00 -9.16 -8.72
C SER A 51 33.49 -9.25 -9.02
N ALA A 52 34.15 -8.10 -9.21
CA ALA A 52 35.60 -8.01 -9.18
C ALA A 52 36.04 -7.48 -7.80
N GLY A 53 36.98 -8.20 -7.18
CA GLY A 53 37.45 -8.00 -5.82
C GLY A 53 38.10 -6.62 -5.59
N ARG A 54 37.88 -6.09 -4.41
CA ARG A 54 38.63 -4.96 -3.83
C ARG A 54 39.90 -5.44 -3.18
N PRO A 55 41.03 -4.72 -3.30
CA PRO A 55 42.24 -5.01 -2.56
C PRO A 55 42.15 -4.54 -1.10
N ALA A 56 42.82 -5.29 -0.24
CA ALA A 56 42.96 -5.04 1.20
C ALA A 56 43.84 -3.82 1.47
N GLU A 57 43.40 -2.88 2.28
CA GLU A 57 44.27 -1.93 2.96
C GLU A 57 44.31 -2.17 4.44
N THR A 58 45.55 -2.23 4.94
CA THR A 58 45.96 -2.45 6.32
C THR A 58 46.02 -1.15 7.12
N SER A 59 45.46 -1.11 8.32
CA SER A 59 46.05 -0.30 9.42
C SER A 59 45.51 -0.72 10.79
N SER A 60 46.36 -1.22 11.61
CA SER A 60 46.77 -0.86 13.00
C SER A 60 45.64 -0.38 13.94
N GLY A 61 45.22 -1.12 14.93
CA GLY A 61 45.85 -1.39 16.18
C GLY A 61 45.41 -0.42 17.27
N ALA A 62 44.52 -0.83 18.16
CA ALA A 62 44.48 -0.39 19.55
C ALA A 62 43.63 -1.36 20.41
N SER A 63 44.16 -1.60 21.55
CA SER A 63 44.03 -2.63 22.58
C SER A 63 42.71 -2.65 23.38
N HIS A 64 42.38 -3.86 23.81
CA HIS A 64 41.39 -4.28 24.80
C HIS A 64 41.62 -3.76 26.25
N PRO A 65 40.59 -3.97 27.16
CA PRO A 65 40.71 -5.13 28.04
C PRO A 65 39.42 -5.99 28.24
N ALA A 66 39.68 -7.28 28.37
CA ALA A 66 39.15 -8.39 29.18
C ALA A 66 37.82 -8.14 29.97
N GLY A 67 36.74 -8.92 29.93
CA GLY A 67 36.68 -10.36 30.02
C GLY A 67 35.86 -10.77 31.25
N VAL A 68 34.70 -11.41 31.13
CA VAL A 68 34.16 -12.36 32.12
C VAL A 68 33.34 -13.40 31.38
N GLY A 69 33.74 -14.67 31.52
CA GLY A 69 33.01 -15.80 30.97
C GLY A 69 31.98 -16.34 31.95
N PHE A 70 30.91 -16.91 31.43
CA PHE A 70 30.12 -17.93 32.14
C PHE A 70 29.75 -19.06 31.18
N GLY A 71 29.87 -20.25 31.74
CA GLY A 71 30.00 -21.54 31.11
C GLY A 71 28.67 -22.13 30.54
N HIS A 72 28.88 -23.03 29.61
CA HIS A 72 27.89 -24.01 29.15
C HIS A 72 27.69 -25.15 30.14
N PRO A 73 26.53 -25.80 30.12
CA PRO A 73 26.48 -27.24 30.36
C PRO A 73 25.96 -28.02 29.12
N ALA A 74 26.48 -29.21 29.09
CA ALA A 74 26.52 -30.23 28.06
C ALA A 74 25.17 -30.93 27.76
N GLY A 75 25.00 -31.30 26.50
CA GLY A 75 24.75 -32.65 25.99
C GLY A 75 23.45 -33.37 26.31
N ILE A 76 22.63 -33.63 25.23
CA ILE A 76 21.68 -34.76 25.19
C ILE A 76 21.80 -35.44 23.82
N PRO A 77 21.67 -36.79 23.74
CA PRO A 77 22.18 -37.63 22.66
C PRO A 77 21.18 -37.92 21.53
N GLY A 78 21.75 -38.33 20.42
CA GLY A 78 21.03 -38.68 19.19
C GLY A 78 20.17 -39.95 19.26
N GLY A 79 19.23 -40.05 18.34
CA GLY A 79 18.46 -41.24 17.99
C GLY A 79 17.84 -41.07 16.61
N PRO A 80 17.43 -42.11 15.88
CA PRO A 80 18.02 -42.47 14.59
C PRO A 80 17.18 -42.05 13.36
N SER A 81 17.88 -42.02 12.22
CA SER A 81 17.42 -41.90 10.85
C SER A 81 16.38 -42.95 10.45
N GLY A 82 15.31 -42.52 9.78
CA GLY A 82 14.40 -43.36 9.05
C GLY A 82 13.64 -42.57 7.99
N HIS A 83 14.12 -42.62 6.74
CA HIS A 83 13.31 -42.25 5.58
C HIS A 83 12.33 -43.36 5.23
N PRO A 84 11.14 -43.04 4.77
CA PRO A 84 10.53 -43.77 3.68
C PRO A 84 10.31 -42.91 2.43
N ALA A 85 10.52 -43.59 1.32
CA ALA A 85 10.45 -43.10 -0.04
C ALA A 85 9.03 -42.76 -0.51
N GLY A 86 8.98 -41.69 -1.31
CA GLY A 86 8.22 -41.57 -2.55
C GLY A 86 6.70 -41.65 -2.52
N ILE A 87 6.05 -40.49 -2.80
CA ILE A 87 4.78 -40.44 -3.56
C ILE A 87 4.84 -39.24 -4.50
N PRO A 88 4.59 -39.39 -5.80
CA PRO A 88 4.44 -38.25 -6.70
C PRO A 88 3.00 -37.74 -6.63
N GLY A 89 2.78 -36.59 -6.01
CA GLY A 89 1.52 -35.85 -6.06
C GLY A 89 1.70 -34.63 -6.94
N GLY A 90 0.99 -34.55 -8.05
CA GLY A 90 0.86 -33.38 -8.88
C GLY A 90 0.25 -32.20 -8.10
N PRO A 91 0.34 -30.96 -8.61
CA PRO A 91 -0.16 -29.79 -7.91
C PRO A 91 -1.67 -29.91 -7.71
N SER A 92 -2.09 -30.09 -6.46
CA SER A 92 -3.49 -29.96 -6.08
C SER A 92 -3.91 -28.51 -6.30
N GLU A 93 -4.95 -28.30 -7.09
CA GLU A 93 -5.70 -27.06 -7.14
C GLU A 93 -6.13 -26.70 -5.71
N ARG A 94 -5.36 -25.84 -5.05
CA ARG A 94 -5.80 -25.21 -3.82
C ARG A 94 -6.89 -24.19 -4.20
N GLN A 95 -8.10 -24.48 -3.83
CA GLN A 95 -9.19 -23.52 -3.84
C GLN A 95 -8.71 -22.26 -3.12
N ARG A 96 -8.62 -21.17 -3.88
CA ARG A 96 -8.36 -19.84 -3.32
C ARG A 96 -9.49 -19.52 -2.36
N HIS A 97 -9.23 -19.52 -1.08
CA HIS A 97 -10.14 -18.98 -0.08
C HIS A 97 -10.18 -17.45 -0.27
N GLY A 98 -10.97 -16.99 -1.24
CA GLY A 98 -11.34 -15.60 -1.33
C GLY A 98 -12.18 -15.27 -0.10
N GLY A 99 -11.71 -14.36 0.76
CA GLY A 99 -12.54 -13.78 1.81
C GLY A 99 -13.90 -13.41 1.23
N ALA A 100 -14.96 -13.64 1.99
CA ALA A 100 -16.35 -13.52 1.57
C ALA A 100 -16.57 -12.23 0.77
N ARG A 101 -16.55 -12.31 -0.55
CA ARG A 101 -16.94 -11.21 -1.43
C ARG A 101 -18.44 -11.07 -1.28
N SER A 102 -18.90 -9.95 -0.74
CA SER A 102 -20.31 -9.59 -0.85
C SER A 102 -20.64 -9.57 -2.35
N VAL A 103 -21.52 -10.48 -2.76
CA VAL A 103 -21.95 -10.61 -4.16
C VAL A 103 -22.52 -9.25 -4.60
N GLY A 104 -21.86 -8.60 -5.56
CA GLY A 104 -22.34 -7.35 -6.18
C GLY A 104 -21.68 -6.04 -5.73
N PHE A 105 -20.77 -6.01 -4.75
CA PHE A 105 -20.11 -4.76 -4.38
C PHE A 105 -18.99 -4.40 -5.37
N ARG A 106 -19.11 -3.23 -6.02
CA ARG A 106 -18.12 -2.65 -6.94
C ARG A 106 -17.66 -1.29 -6.39
N PRO A 107 -16.44 -1.17 -5.83
CA PRO A 107 -15.97 0.08 -5.27
C PRO A 107 -15.94 1.19 -6.33
N GLY A 108 -16.54 2.36 -6.02
CA GLY A 108 -16.62 3.50 -6.93
C GLY A 108 -17.51 3.27 -8.15
N GLY A 109 -18.28 2.17 -8.18
CA GLY A 109 -19.27 1.86 -9.21
C GLY A 109 -20.69 2.14 -8.71
N GLY A 110 -21.68 1.54 -9.37
CA GLY A 110 -23.10 1.70 -9.04
C GLY A 110 -23.74 2.97 -9.59
N PRO A 111 -25.07 3.11 -9.43
CA PRO A 111 -25.84 4.17 -10.07
C PRO A 111 -25.38 5.58 -9.67
N ALA A 112 -25.03 5.82 -8.42
CA ALA A 112 -24.57 7.12 -7.94
C ALA A 112 -23.26 7.55 -8.61
N ALA A 113 -22.28 6.64 -8.70
CA ALA A 113 -20.99 6.90 -9.31
C ALA A 113 -21.11 7.15 -10.83
N ILE A 114 -21.94 6.36 -11.51
CA ILE A 114 -22.22 6.53 -12.94
C ILE A 114 -22.87 7.91 -13.19
N ALA A 115 -23.94 8.24 -12.47
CA ALA A 115 -24.63 9.52 -12.61
C ALA A 115 -23.73 10.72 -12.26
N TYR A 116 -22.86 10.56 -11.26
CA TYR A 116 -21.86 11.56 -10.91
C TYR A 116 -20.87 11.80 -12.05
N GLN A 117 -20.31 10.73 -12.61
CA GLN A 117 -19.34 10.81 -13.70
C GLN A 117 -19.97 11.35 -14.99
N GLU A 118 -21.19 10.92 -15.35
CA GLU A 118 -21.93 11.47 -16.51
C GLU A 118 -22.18 12.98 -16.38
N ARG A 119 -22.48 13.45 -15.17
CA ARG A 119 -22.77 14.87 -14.91
C ARG A 119 -21.51 15.74 -14.89
N THR A 120 -20.39 15.23 -14.35
CA THR A 120 -19.19 16.05 -14.05
C THR A 120 -18.01 15.75 -14.97
N GLY A 121 -18.00 14.62 -15.64
CA GLY A 121 -16.81 14.08 -16.34
C GLY A 121 -15.70 13.57 -15.38
N ILE A 122 -15.96 13.58 -14.07
CA ILE A 122 -14.98 13.24 -13.04
C ILE A 122 -15.29 11.84 -12.49
N LYS A 123 -14.27 10.97 -12.41
CA LYS A 123 -14.43 9.65 -11.78
C LYS A 123 -14.74 9.79 -10.28
N ALA A 124 -15.65 8.96 -9.81
CA ALA A 124 -15.97 8.92 -8.39
C ALA A 124 -14.83 8.28 -7.58
N PRO A 125 -14.65 8.65 -6.29
CA PRO A 125 -13.64 8.01 -5.44
C PRO A 125 -13.99 6.53 -5.20
N ARG A 126 -13.03 5.64 -5.44
CA ARG A 126 -13.19 4.20 -5.21
C ARG A 126 -12.70 3.77 -3.83
N ILE A 127 -11.68 4.47 -3.33
CA ILE A 127 -11.06 4.20 -2.05
C ILE A 127 -10.87 5.52 -1.32
N ILE A 128 -11.30 5.56 -0.09
CA ILE A 128 -11.09 6.69 0.82
C ILE A 128 -10.36 6.14 2.05
N ALA A 129 -9.11 6.58 2.27
CA ALA A 129 -8.44 6.32 3.53
C ALA A 129 -8.84 7.40 4.54
N TRP A 130 -9.34 6.99 5.70
CA TRP A 130 -9.86 7.91 6.70
C TRP A 130 -9.15 7.71 8.04
N GLU A 131 -8.39 8.70 8.46
CA GLU A 131 -7.83 8.78 9.79
C GLU A 131 -8.94 9.16 10.77
N ILE A 132 -9.64 8.16 11.33
CA ILE A 132 -10.79 8.39 12.22
C ILE A 132 -10.37 8.82 13.62
N THR A 133 -9.12 8.60 14.01
CA THR A 133 -8.47 9.11 15.23
C THR A 133 -6.98 9.24 14.98
N ARG A 134 -6.32 10.17 15.65
CA ARG A 134 -4.85 10.26 15.65
C ARG A 134 -4.21 9.59 16.87
N SER A 135 -4.99 9.23 17.90
CA SER A 135 -4.50 8.49 19.05
C SER A 135 -3.94 7.12 18.64
N CYS A 136 -2.76 6.75 19.15
CA CYS A 136 -2.11 5.48 18.88
C CYS A 136 -1.44 4.94 20.15
N ASN A 137 -1.43 3.64 20.29
CA ASN A 137 -0.70 2.95 21.35
C ASN A 137 0.77 2.65 20.99
N LEU A 138 1.22 3.00 19.76
CA LEU A 138 2.60 2.87 19.28
C LEU A 138 3.19 4.23 18.90
N SER A 139 4.53 4.32 18.85
CA SER A 139 5.27 5.55 18.48
C SER A 139 6.29 5.28 17.36
N CYS A 140 5.86 4.59 16.29
CA CYS A 140 6.70 4.12 15.18
C CYS A 140 7.58 5.23 14.60
N VAL A 141 8.85 4.91 14.27
CA VAL A 141 9.84 5.88 13.78
C VAL A 141 9.47 6.48 12.41
N HIS A 142 8.73 5.74 11.59
CA HIS A 142 8.29 6.14 10.24
C HIS A 142 6.85 6.66 10.19
N CYS A 143 6.21 6.94 11.33
CA CYS A 143 4.79 7.26 11.38
C CYS A 143 4.46 8.55 10.63
N ARG A 144 3.71 8.45 9.51
CA ARG A 144 3.29 9.60 8.72
C ARG A 144 2.46 10.62 9.49
N ALA A 145 1.66 10.15 10.47
CA ALA A 145 0.78 11.00 11.27
C ALA A 145 1.49 11.61 12.48
N ALA A 146 2.75 11.20 12.77
CA ALA A 146 3.42 11.46 14.03
C ALA A 146 2.51 11.20 15.26
N ALA A 147 1.70 10.12 15.16
CA ALA A 147 0.69 9.77 16.15
C ALA A 147 1.31 9.36 17.48
N GLU A 148 0.63 9.72 18.57
CA GLU A 148 0.98 9.40 19.94
C GLU A 148 -0.27 9.02 20.72
N PHE A 149 -0.10 8.44 21.89
CA PHE A 149 -1.21 8.17 22.79
C PHE A 149 -1.74 9.49 23.39
N GLY A 150 -3.03 9.75 23.22
CA GLY A 150 -3.65 10.93 23.79
C GLY A 150 -4.94 11.36 23.13
N HIS A 151 -5.47 12.48 23.62
CA HIS A 151 -6.61 13.14 23.02
C HIS A 151 -6.11 14.16 21.99
N TYR A 152 -6.78 14.22 20.85
CA TYR A 152 -6.51 15.22 19.82
C TYR A 152 -7.73 16.13 19.67
N ASP A 153 -7.51 17.44 19.89
CA ASP A 153 -8.55 18.44 19.73
C ASP A 153 -9.05 18.52 18.29
N GLY A 154 -10.36 18.64 18.14
CA GLY A 154 -10.99 18.81 16.84
C GLY A 154 -11.20 17.52 16.04
N GLU A 155 -10.94 16.34 16.59
CA GLU A 155 -11.37 15.08 15.97
C GLU A 155 -12.85 15.11 15.62
N LEU A 156 -13.21 14.51 14.47
CA LEU A 156 -14.60 14.44 14.03
C LEU A 156 -15.44 13.62 15.02
N SER A 157 -16.58 14.17 15.44
CA SER A 157 -17.58 13.42 16.19
C SER A 157 -18.22 12.34 15.32
N LEU A 158 -18.88 11.36 15.96
CA LEU A 158 -19.64 10.32 15.26
C LEU A 158 -20.67 10.94 14.27
N ASP A 159 -21.36 11.99 14.70
CA ASP A 159 -22.36 12.67 13.84
C ASP A 159 -21.73 13.34 12.63
N GLN A 160 -20.55 13.95 12.79
CA GLN A 160 -19.82 14.54 11.67
C GLN A 160 -19.30 13.47 10.70
N ILE A 161 -18.83 12.33 11.21
CA ILE A 161 -18.43 11.19 10.38
C ILE A 161 -19.64 10.67 9.60
N LYS A 162 -20.79 10.46 10.26
CA LYS A 162 -22.02 10.02 9.59
C LYS A 162 -22.47 10.99 8.50
N ALA A 163 -22.48 12.28 8.79
CA ALA A 163 -22.84 13.30 7.80
C ALA A 163 -21.88 13.29 6.59
N THR A 164 -20.58 13.06 6.82
CA THR A 164 -19.61 12.94 5.74
C THR A 164 -19.82 11.66 4.93
N VAL A 165 -20.12 10.53 5.56
CA VAL A 165 -20.47 9.29 4.85
C VAL A 165 -21.74 9.48 4.00
N ASP A 166 -22.78 10.16 4.55
CA ASP A 166 -24.01 10.46 3.81
C ASP A 166 -23.73 11.24 2.54
N ASP A 167 -22.81 12.21 2.59
CA ASP A 167 -22.44 12.99 1.39
C ASP A 167 -21.59 12.17 0.41
N ILE A 168 -20.60 11.40 0.88
CA ILE A 168 -19.76 10.53 0.07
C ILE A 168 -20.62 9.57 -0.78
N VAL A 169 -21.62 8.94 -0.17
CA VAL A 169 -22.45 7.95 -0.88
C VAL A 169 -23.39 8.55 -1.91
N THR A 170 -23.55 9.86 -1.94
CA THR A 170 -24.27 10.56 -3.04
C THR A 170 -23.54 10.50 -4.37
N ILE A 171 -22.21 10.31 -4.34
CA ILE A 171 -21.35 10.30 -5.53
C ILE A 171 -20.59 9.00 -5.73
N SER A 172 -20.55 8.08 -4.75
CA SER A 172 -19.77 6.84 -4.81
C SER A 172 -20.28 5.81 -3.82
N ASN A 173 -19.85 4.54 -4.01
CA ASN A 173 -19.89 3.48 -3.00
C ASN A 173 -18.46 2.97 -2.75
N PRO A 174 -17.62 3.74 -2.04
CA PRO A 174 -16.21 3.44 -1.94
C PRO A 174 -15.90 2.32 -0.93
N ILE A 175 -14.66 1.80 -1.02
CA ILE A 175 -14.01 1.19 0.13
C ILE A 175 -13.55 2.34 1.05
N ILE A 176 -13.94 2.30 2.31
CA ILE A 176 -13.48 3.25 3.34
C ILE A 176 -12.47 2.51 4.23
N ILE A 177 -11.20 2.89 4.15
CA ILE A 177 -10.15 2.34 5.00
C ILE A 177 -10.15 3.15 6.29
N LEU A 178 -10.77 2.61 7.34
CA LEU A 178 -10.74 3.18 8.67
C LEU A 178 -9.35 2.96 9.26
N THR A 179 -8.61 4.04 9.39
CA THR A 179 -7.23 4.05 9.87
C THR A 179 -7.04 5.18 10.86
N GLY A 180 -5.80 5.53 11.17
CA GLY A 180 -5.54 6.63 12.07
C GLY A 180 -4.15 6.58 12.65
N GLY A 181 -4.03 6.91 13.94
CA GLY A 181 -3.04 6.32 14.81
C GLY A 181 -3.32 4.82 14.92
N GLU A 182 -4.20 4.44 15.85
CA GLU A 182 -4.75 3.08 15.92
C GLU A 182 -6.28 3.15 15.98
N PRO A 183 -7.01 2.73 14.93
CA PRO A 183 -8.47 2.90 14.87
C PRO A 183 -9.22 2.12 15.94
N LEU A 184 -8.67 1.00 16.44
CA LEU A 184 -9.28 0.21 17.52
C LEU A 184 -9.28 0.93 18.88
N MET A 185 -8.56 2.06 19.00
CA MET A 185 -8.62 2.91 20.18
C MET A 185 -9.83 3.86 20.18
N ARG A 186 -10.48 4.03 19.02
CA ARG A 186 -11.67 4.87 18.92
C ARG A 186 -12.89 4.11 19.47
N PRO A 187 -13.60 4.63 20.51
CA PRO A 187 -14.64 3.88 21.21
C PRO A 187 -15.87 3.59 20.35
N ASP A 188 -16.22 4.47 19.40
CA ASP A 188 -17.39 4.38 18.53
C ASP A 188 -17.06 3.78 17.13
N ILE A 189 -15.93 3.05 17.00
CA ILE A 189 -15.52 2.46 15.72
C ILE A 189 -16.59 1.52 15.13
N TRP A 190 -17.26 0.74 15.96
CA TRP A 190 -18.26 -0.24 15.49
C TRP A 190 -19.51 0.44 14.94
N GLU A 191 -19.92 1.55 15.56
CA GLU A 191 -21.01 2.37 15.04
C GLU A 191 -20.67 3.01 13.69
N ILE A 192 -19.39 3.41 13.50
CA ILE A 192 -18.91 3.91 12.21
C ILE A 192 -18.93 2.81 11.15
N VAL A 193 -18.46 1.61 11.50
CA VAL A 193 -18.46 0.44 10.61
C VAL A 193 -19.88 0.10 10.15
N ASP A 194 -20.80 -0.04 11.10
CA ASP A 194 -22.20 -0.38 10.81
C ASP A 194 -22.86 0.68 9.93
N TYR A 195 -22.57 1.95 10.20
CA TYR A 195 -23.13 3.05 9.41
C TYR A 195 -22.60 3.06 7.98
N CYS A 196 -21.31 2.79 7.78
CA CYS A 196 -20.75 2.64 6.44
C CYS A 196 -21.45 1.51 5.66
N HIS A 197 -21.66 0.35 6.28
CA HIS A 197 -22.39 -0.75 5.67
C HIS A 197 -23.84 -0.39 5.36
N GLU A 198 -24.55 0.25 6.29
CA GLU A 198 -25.93 0.71 6.09
C GLU A 198 -26.07 1.61 4.86
N LYS A 199 -25.09 2.47 4.64
CA LYS A 199 -25.07 3.42 3.52
C LYS A 199 -24.50 2.84 2.21
N GLY A 200 -24.04 1.59 2.22
CA GLY A 200 -23.53 0.92 1.03
C GLY A 200 -22.04 1.17 0.72
N ALA A 201 -21.31 1.77 1.63
CA ALA A 201 -19.85 1.79 1.59
C ALA A 201 -19.28 0.49 2.19
N MET A 202 -18.03 0.14 1.86
CA MET A 202 -17.36 -1.04 2.39
C MET A 202 -16.25 -0.63 3.37
N PRO A 203 -16.47 -0.71 4.68
CA PRO A 203 -15.41 -0.43 5.65
C PRO A 203 -14.39 -1.57 5.71
N VAL A 204 -13.11 -1.21 5.76
CA VAL A 204 -11.98 -2.08 6.10
C VAL A 204 -11.13 -1.37 7.15
N ILE A 205 -10.35 -2.09 7.93
CA ILE A 205 -9.58 -1.51 9.04
C ILE A 205 -8.09 -1.63 8.77
N GLY A 206 -7.36 -0.49 8.89
CA GLY A 206 -5.89 -0.45 8.88
C GLY A 206 -5.39 -0.31 10.32
N THR A 207 -4.80 -1.35 10.88
CA THR A 207 -4.44 -1.47 12.30
C THR A 207 -3.01 -1.98 12.49
N ASN A 208 -2.40 -1.69 13.63
CA ASN A 208 -1.15 -2.34 14.06
C ASN A 208 -1.39 -3.74 14.65
N ALA A 209 -2.65 -4.12 14.83
CA ALA A 209 -3.15 -5.41 15.34
C ALA A 209 -2.75 -5.77 16.78
N THR A 210 -1.99 -4.95 17.49
CA THR A 210 -1.56 -5.25 18.87
C THR A 210 -2.72 -5.28 19.88
N LEU A 211 -3.84 -4.63 19.53
CA LEU A 211 -5.05 -4.58 20.35
C LEU A 211 -6.08 -5.66 20.00
N ILE A 212 -5.81 -6.51 19.02
CA ILE A 212 -6.74 -7.56 18.61
C ILE A 212 -6.68 -8.70 19.63
N THR A 213 -7.77 -8.84 20.39
CA THR A 213 -8.07 -9.98 21.26
C THR A 213 -9.10 -10.88 20.57
N GLU A 214 -9.41 -12.04 21.15
CA GLU A 214 -10.50 -12.91 20.67
C GLU A 214 -11.84 -12.15 20.61
N ASP A 215 -12.13 -11.30 21.61
CA ASP A 215 -13.34 -10.47 21.63
C ASP A 215 -13.37 -9.43 20.50
N ILE A 216 -12.24 -8.77 20.22
CA ILE A 216 -12.14 -7.81 19.11
C ILE A 216 -12.26 -8.52 17.77
N ALA A 217 -11.62 -9.67 17.60
CA ALA A 217 -11.73 -10.47 16.40
C ALA A 217 -13.17 -10.97 16.16
N ALA A 218 -13.88 -11.38 17.23
CA ALA A 218 -15.28 -11.75 17.15
C ALA A 218 -16.17 -10.55 16.73
N LYS A 219 -15.92 -9.35 17.29
CA LYS A 219 -16.62 -8.13 16.87
C LYS A 219 -16.35 -7.78 15.42
N MET A 220 -15.10 -7.91 14.93
CA MET A 220 -14.79 -7.71 13.51
C MET A 220 -15.66 -8.60 12.61
N ALA A 221 -15.82 -9.87 12.98
CA ALA A 221 -16.67 -10.80 12.24
C ALA A 221 -18.17 -10.45 12.37
N GLU A 222 -18.65 -10.09 13.56
CA GLU A 222 -20.03 -9.65 13.82
C GLU A 222 -20.39 -8.42 12.97
N HIS A 223 -19.52 -7.41 12.95
CA HIS A 223 -19.68 -6.18 12.18
C HIS A 223 -19.25 -6.33 10.71
N LYS A 224 -19.01 -7.58 10.26
CA LYS A 224 -18.74 -7.94 8.85
C LYS A 224 -17.55 -7.21 8.22
N ILE A 225 -16.47 -7.00 8.98
CA ILE A 225 -15.23 -6.49 8.42
C ILE A 225 -14.67 -7.54 7.46
N PRO A 226 -14.58 -7.24 6.15
CA PRO A 226 -14.14 -8.22 5.16
C PRO A 226 -12.64 -8.48 5.22
N ARG A 227 -11.86 -7.45 5.62
CA ARG A 227 -10.40 -7.51 5.67
C ARG A 227 -9.84 -6.45 6.60
N ILE A 228 -8.73 -6.80 7.26
CA ILE A 228 -7.85 -5.85 7.93
C ILE A 228 -6.52 -5.75 7.19
N SER A 229 -5.88 -4.58 7.21
CA SER A 229 -4.50 -4.40 6.79
C SER A 229 -3.63 -4.18 8.02
N VAL A 230 -2.61 -5.01 8.17
CA VAL A 230 -1.75 -5.09 9.35
C VAL A 230 -0.32 -4.77 8.99
N SER A 231 0.33 -3.98 9.80
CA SER A 231 1.70 -3.56 9.55
C SER A 231 2.71 -4.57 10.10
N ILE A 232 3.56 -5.12 9.23
CA ILE A 232 4.74 -5.93 9.58
C ILE A 232 5.92 -5.43 8.74
N ASP A 233 6.96 -4.89 9.38
CA ASP A 233 8.09 -4.29 8.66
C ASP A 233 9.38 -5.10 8.72
N PHE A 234 9.47 -6.10 9.61
CA PHE A 234 10.61 -6.99 9.73
C PHE A 234 10.15 -8.43 9.95
N PRO A 235 10.98 -9.42 9.57
CA PRO A 235 10.63 -10.83 9.77
C PRO A 235 10.82 -11.30 11.21
N THR A 236 11.45 -10.48 12.09
CA THR A 236 11.80 -10.80 13.48
C THR A 236 11.31 -9.73 14.45
N ALA A 237 11.15 -10.13 15.72
CA ALA A 237 10.72 -9.23 16.79
C ALA A 237 11.70 -8.07 16.99
N ASP A 238 13.01 -8.32 17.02
CA ASP A 238 14.01 -7.28 17.30
C ASP A 238 13.91 -6.11 16.32
N GLY A 239 13.88 -6.40 15.01
CA GLY A 239 13.76 -5.36 13.98
C GLY A 239 12.41 -4.66 13.97
N HIS A 240 11.32 -5.43 14.14
CA HIS A 240 9.97 -4.86 14.12
C HIS A 240 9.70 -3.98 15.34
N ASP A 241 10.06 -4.46 16.55
CA ASP A 241 9.88 -3.74 17.80
C ASP A 241 10.68 -2.43 17.84
N GLU A 242 11.93 -2.45 17.32
CA GLU A 242 12.74 -1.24 17.16
C GLU A 242 12.07 -0.25 16.22
N PHE A 243 11.64 -0.69 15.04
CA PHE A 243 11.02 0.18 14.02
C PHE A 243 9.66 0.72 14.45
N ARG A 244 8.93 -0.02 15.30
CA ARG A 244 7.65 0.39 15.89
C ARG A 244 7.82 1.10 17.24
N ALA A 245 9.06 1.19 17.75
CA ALA A 245 9.42 1.80 19.02
C ALA A 245 8.64 1.23 20.22
N GLN A 246 8.33 -0.08 20.20
CA GLN A 246 7.55 -0.76 21.24
C GLN A 246 7.98 -2.21 21.40
N PRO A 247 8.72 -2.56 22.47
CA PRO A 247 9.10 -3.94 22.76
C PRO A 247 7.87 -4.87 22.90
N GLY A 248 7.93 -6.03 22.25
CA GLY A 248 6.89 -7.05 22.28
C GLY A 248 5.71 -6.79 21.32
N CYS A 249 5.73 -5.71 20.54
CA CYS A 249 4.64 -5.43 19.60
C CYS A 249 4.60 -6.43 18.44
N PHE A 250 5.73 -7.00 18.02
CA PHE A 250 5.75 -8.05 17.01
C PHE A 250 4.92 -9.26 17.40
N ASP A 251 5.17 -9.82 18.61
CA ASP A 251 4.44 -10.98 19.09
C ASP A 251 2.95 -10.69 19.26
N GLN A 252 2.59 -9.48 19.74
CA GLN A 252 1.21 -9.04 19.84
C GLN A 252 0.55 -8.94 18.46
N THR A 253 1.24 -8.37 17.46
CA THR A 253 0.75 -8.26 16.09
C THR A 253 0.52 -9.63 15.46
N ILE A 254 1.48 -10.57 15.61
CA ILE A 254 1.33 -11.95 15.13
C ILE A 254 0.15 -12.66 15.80
N ALA A 255 -0.03 -12.47 17.11
CA ALA A 255 -1.19 -13.02 17.83
C ALA A 255 -2.51 -12.44 17.30
N GLY A 256 -2.58 -11.11 17.12
CA GLY A 256 -3.74 -10.42 16.56
C GLY A 256 -4.10 -10.91 15.15
N ILE A 257 -3.12 -11.11 14.27
CA ILE A 257 -3.32 -11.70 12.93
C ILE A 257 -3.97 -13.08 13.03
N LYS A 258 -3.46 -13.95 13.91
CA LYS A 258 -3.98 -15.30 14.10
C LYS A 258 -5.43 -15.29 14.63
N MET A 259 -5.74 -14.39 15.57
CA MET A 259 -7.10 -14.22 16.11
C MET A 259 -8.07 -13.73 15.04
N ALA A 260 -7.69 -12.71 14.24
CA ALA A 260 -8.53 -12.20 13.16
C ALA A 260 -8.81 -13.28 12.10
N LYS A 261 -7.80 -14.05 11.71
CA LYS A 261 -7.97 -15.18 10.77
C LYS A 261 -8.85 -16.28 11.34
N ALA A 262 -8.70 -16.63 12.62
CA ALA A 262 -9.55 -17.62 13.29
C ALA A 262 -11.01 -17.19 13.32
N ALA A 263 -11.30 -15.89 13.38
CA ALA A 263 -12.65 -15.31 13.30
C ALA A 263 -13.17 -15.20 11.84
N GLY A 264 -12.39 -15.59 10.83
CA GLY A 264 -12.78 -15.54 9.42
C GLY A 264 -12.58 -14.18 8.75
N VAL A 265 -11.86 -13.26 9.38
CA VAL A 265 -11.52 -11.94 8.82
C VAL A 265 -10.31 -12.09 7.90
N GLY A 266 -10.40 -11.53 6.69
CA GLY A 266 -9.28 -11.50 5.76
C GLY A 266 -8.14 -10.62 6.28
N VAL A 267 -6.88 -10.99 5.99
CA VAL A 267 -5.70 -10.26 6.47
C VAL A 267 -4.79 -9.90 5.31
N GLN A 268 -4.39 -8.64 5.26
CA GLN A 268 -3.36 -8.11 4.38
C GLN A 268 -2.18 -7.64 5.24
N ILE A 269 -0.95 -7.97 4.86
CA ILE A 269 0.24 -7.39 5.48
C ILE A 269 0.71 -6.20 4.66
N ASN A 270 1.03 -5.11 5.35
CA ASN A 270 1.66 -3.92 4.81
C ASN A 270 3.06 -3.78 5.39
N THR A 271 4.06 -3.60 4.53
CA THR A 271 5.47 -3.42 4.93
C THR A 271 5.97 -2.09 4.40
N THR A 272 6.44 -1.21 5.27
CA THR A 272 7.15 0.01 4.87
C THR A 272 8.61 -0.34 4.59
N VAL A 273 9.05 -0.10 3.35
CA VAL A 273 10.41 -0.43 2.89
C VAL A 273 11.32 0.77 3.01
N THR A 274 12.45 0.56 3.67
CA THR A 274 13.55 1.52 3.86
C THR A 274 14.89 0.81 3.66
N THR A 275 16.00 1.53 3.74
CA THR A 275 17.34 0.93 3.70
C THR A 275 17.57 -0.08 4.83
N ARG A 276 16.82 0.01 5.96
CA ARG A 276 16.94 -0.93 7.07
C ARG A 276 16.44 -2.33 6.73
N ASN A 277 15.42 -2.47 5.87
CA ASN A 277 14.72 -3.75 5.65
C ASN A 277 14.57 -4.16 4.18
N ALA A 278 14.98 -3.35 3.23
CA ALA A 278 14.87 -3.70 1.80
C ALA A 278 15.56 -5.04 1.48
N HIS A 279 16.66 -5.36 2.14
CA HIS A 279 17.38 -6.62 1.95
C HIS A 279 16.69 -7.82 2.61
N LEU A 280 15.68 -7.61 3.47
CA LEU A 280 14.88 -8.63 4.16
C LEU A 280 13.49 -8.83 3.54
N ILE A 281 13.20 -8.18 2.41
CA ILE A 281 11.86 -8.16 1.84
C ILE A 281 11.34 -9.56 1.47
N GLU A 282 12.23 -10.45 1.04
CA GLU A 282 11.90 -11.86 0.76
C GLU A 282 11.49 -12.59 2.06
N GLU A 283 12.24 -12.40 3.14
CA GLU A 283 11.97 -13.04 4.44
C GLU A 283 10.66 -12.52 5.06
N ILE A 284 10.37 -11.23 4.90
CA ILE A 284 9.11 -10.64 5.34
C ILE A 284 7.93 -11.22 4.55
N HIS A 285 8.11 -11.39 3.24
CA HIS A 285 7.11 -12.01 2.38
C HIS A 285 6.89 -13.49 2.77
N ASP A 286 7.96 -14.25 3.03
CA ASP A 286 7.87 -15.65 3.47
C ASP A 286 7.16 -15.77 4.83
N LEU A 287 7.38 -14.81 5.75
CA LEU A 287 6.60 -14.71 6.98
C LEU A 287 5.11 -14.50 6.68
N ALA A 288 4.77 -13.60 5.76
CA ALA A 288 3.39 -13.37 5.34
C ALA A 288 2.75 -14.65 4.75
N GLU A 289 3.46 -15.40 3.91
CA GLU A 289 2.99 -16.70 3.40
C GLU A 289 2.79 -17.70 4.54
N SER A 290 3.72 -17.77 5.51
CA SER A 290 3.63 -18.67 6.65
C SER A 290 2.44 -18.39 7.56
N LEU A 291 1.99 -17.14 7.62
CA LEU A 291 0.79 -16.71 8.34
C LEU A 291 -0.49 -16.96 7.55
N ASP A 292 -0.39 -17.49 6.32
CA ASP A 292 -1.52 -17.78 5.43
C ASP A 292 -2.44 -16.56 5.25
N VAL A 293 -1.87 -15.36 5.07
CA VAL A 293 -2.63 -14.13 4.83
C VAL A 293 -3.10 -14.04 3.37
N ASP A 294 -4.02 -13.10 3.07
CA ASP A 294 -4.61 -13.00 1.72
C ASP A 294 -3.79 -12.10 0.79
N ALA A 295 -3.05 -11.15 1.35
CA ALA A 295 -2.33 -10.15 0.55
C ALA A 295 -1.07 -9.65 1.25
N PHE A 296 -0.09 -9.26 0.44
CA PHE A 296 1.14 -8.62 0.86
C PHE A 296 1.37 -7.34 0.05
N HIS A 297 1.37 -6.20 0.72
CA HIS A 297 1.59 -4.89 0.10
C HIS A 297 2.88 -4.27 0.63
N ILE A 298 3.75 -3.85 -0.26
CA ILE A 298 4.94 -3.05 0.09
C ILE A 298 4.63 -1.58 -0.08
N PHE A 299 5.04 -0.77 0.88
CA PHE A 299 4.93 0.68 0.88
C PHE A 299 6.33 1.27 0.81
N MET A 300 6.62 2.01 -0.23
CA MET A 300 7.88 2.73 -0.28
C MET A 300 7.77 3.96 0.61
N LEU A 301 8.79 4.22 1.43
CA LEU A 301 8.80 5.35 2.35
C LEU A 301 8.45 6.66 1.62
N VAL A 302 7.57 7.45 2.21
CA VAL A 302 7.35 8.85 1.87
C VAL A 302 7.69 9.66 3.11
N PRO A 303 8.63 10.60 3.06
CA PRO A 303 9.22 11.24 4.24
C PRO A 303 8.30 12.31 4.84
N THR A 304 7.17 11.89 5.44
CA THR A 304 6.18 12.75 6.10
C THR A 304 6.03 12.38 7.58
N GLY A 305 5.58 13.32 8.42
CA GLY A 305 5.49 13.14 9.86
C GLY A 305 6.85 12.76 10.46
N ARG A 306 6.93 11.74 11.35
CA ARG A 306 8.21 11.23 11.85
C ARG A 306 9.06 10.55 10.76
N GLY A 307 8.45 10.13 9.64
CA GLY A 307 9.21 9.64 8.49
C GLY A 307 10.20 10.65 7.92
N SER A 308 9.98 11.96 8.10
CA SER A 308 10.93 13.00 7.71
C SER A 308 12.24 12.96 8.52
N GLU A 309 12.19 12.46 9.76
CA GLU A 309 13.37 12.31 10.62
C GLU A 309 14.29 11.17 10.16
N ILE A 310 13.76 10.25 9.34
CA ILE A 310 14.49 9.12 8.77
C ILE A 310 14.65 9.25 7.24
N LEU A 311 14.64 10.46 6.69
CA LEU A 311 14.82 10.71 5.26
C LEU A 311 16.09 10.05 4.70
N ALA A 312 17.17 9.98 5.48
CA ALA A 312 18.40 9.30 5.10
C ALA A 312 18.24 7.78 4.88
N GLU A 313 17.11 7.20 5.30
CA GLU A 313 16.78 5.79 5.13
C GLU A 313 15.91 5.52 3.90
N GLU A 314 15.57 6.55 3.14
CA GLU A 314 14.93 6.40 1.82
C GLU A 314 15.86 5.63 0.89
N LEU A 315 15.27 4.76 0.08
CA LEU A 315 16.06 3.98 -0.88
C LEU A 315 16.59 4.88 -2.01
N PRO A 316 17.86 4.73 -2.40
CA PRO A 316 18.35 5.31 -3.65
C PRO A 316 17.53 4.83 -4.86
N PRO A 317 17.44 5.62 -5.95
CA PRO A 317 16.62 5.29 -7.11
C PRO A 317 16.88 3.91 -7.73
N ASP A 318 18.12 3.43 -7.73
CA ASP A 318 18.49 2.12 -8.25
C ASP A 318 18.08 0.96 -7.31
N GLU A 319 18.09 1.17 -6.01
CA GLU A 319 17.56 0.20 -5.05
C GLU A 319 16.03 0.14 -5.12
N TYR A 320 15.38 1.27 -5.33
CA TYR A 320 13.94 1.34 -5.63
C TYR A 320 13.58 0.42 -6.81
N GLU A 321 14.32 0.56 -7.90
CA GLU A 321 14.12 -0.24 -9.11
C GLU A 321 14.32 -1.74 -8.85
N LYS A 322 15.30 -2.10 -8.00
CA LYS A 322 15.57 -3.51 -7.62
C LYS A 322 14.41 -4.10 -6.81
N VAL A 323 13.92 -3.38 -5.80
CA VAL A 323 12.79 -3.84 -4.98
C VAL A 323 11.53 -4.04 -5.84
N LEU A 324 11.24 -3.10 -6.73
CA LEU A 324 10.07 -3.19 -7.58
C LEU A 324 10.21 -4.26 -8.68
N THR A 325 11.44 -4.50 -9.16
CA THR A 325 11.73 -5.62 -10.07
C THR A 325 11.57 -6.96 -9.36
N TRP A 326 12.05 -7.08 -8.11
CA TRP A 326 11.79 -8.24 -7.27
C TRP A 326 10.27 -8.47 -7.11
N ALA A 327 9.51 -7.42 -6.82
CA ALA A 327 8.05 -7.49 -6.69
C ALA A 327 7.38 -8.06 -7.96
N TYR A 328 7.82 -7.62 -9.14
CA TYR A 328 7.32 -8.14 -10.43
C TYR A 328 7.56 -9.64 -10.58
N HIS A 329 8.73 -10.12 -10.19
CA HIS A 329 9.03 -11.56 -10.30
C HIS A 329 8.32 -12.37 -9.22
N ARG A 330 8.30 -11.87 -7.98
CA ARG A 330 7.72 -12.59 -6.84
C ARG A 330 6.21 -12.77 -6.96
N GLN A 331 5.48 -11.78 -7.43
CA GLN A 331 4.02 -11.87 -7.61
C GLN A 331 3.58 -12.99 -8.57
N LYS A 332 4.44 -13.39 -9.52
CA LYS A 332 4.14 -14.48 -10.47
C LYS A 332 4.10 -15.84 -9.80
N THR A 333 4.79 -16.01 -8.69
CA THR A 333 4.95 -17.27 -7.96
C THR A 333 4.28 -17.26 -6.59
N SER A 334 4.02 -16.09 -6.03
CA SER A 334 3.37 -15.95 -4.73
C SER A 334 1.89 -16.32 -4.78
N PRO A 335 1.37 -17.04 -3.78
CA PRO A 335 -0.06 -17.26 -3.62
C PRO A 335 -0.79 -16.02 -3.10
N LEU A 336 -0.05 -15.01 -2.59
CA LEU A 336 -0.60 -13.78 -2.02
C LEU A 336 -0.94 -12.78 -3.11
N HIS A 337 -2.01 -12.01 -2.90
CA HIS A 337 -2.24 -10.84 -3.71
C HIS A 337 -1.16 -9.78 -3.39
N PHE A 338 -0.39 -9.41 -4.40
CA PHE A 338 0.78 -8.54 -4.24
C PHE A 338 0.51 -7.15 -4.81
N LYS A 339 0.92 -6.08 -4.09
CA LYS A 339 0.83 -4.72 -4.60
C LYS A 339 1.88 -3.79 -3.99
N PRO A 340 2.77 -3.19 -4.80
CA PRO A 340 3.53 -2.03 -4.40
C PRO A 340 2.63 -0.78 -4.28
N THR A 341 2.74 -0.09 -3.16
CA THR A 341 2.00 1.14 -2.83
C THR A 341 3.02 2.28 -2.65
N ASP A 342 2.62 3.51 -2.97
CA ASP A 342 3.50 4.68 -3.03
C ASP A 342 4.72 4.49 -3.95
N ALA A 343 4.57 3.55 -4.88
CA ALA A 343 5.56 3.11 -5.86
C ALA A 343 4.99 3.12 -7.29
N PRO A 344 4.55 4.27 -7.83
CA PRO A 344 3.98 4.33 -9.17
C PRO A 344 4.87 3.77 -10.27
N HIS A 345 6.20 3.80 -10.07
CA HIS A 345 7.21 3.23 -10.97
C HIS A 345 6.93 1.76 -11.33
N TYR A 346 6.30 1.01 -10.41
CA TYR A 346 5.96 -0.39 -10.61
C TYR A 346 5.16 -0.63 -11.89
N TYR A 347 4.22 0.28 -12.20
CA TYR A 347 3.39 0.16 -13.41
C TYR A 347 4.15 0.40 -14.71
N ARG A 348 5.24 1.17 -14.67
CA ARG A 348 6.22 1.25 -15.76
C ARG A 348 7.05 -0.03 -15.84
N ILE A 349 7.57 -0.49 -14.69
CA ILE A 349 8.42 -1.68 -14.61
C ILE A 349 7.69 -2.92 -15.14
N ILE A 350 6.42 -3.13 -14.76
CA ILE A 350 5.60 -4.21 -15.32
C ILE A 350 5.64 -4.19 -16.84
N ARG A 351 5.40 -3.03 -17.45
CA ARG A 351 5.34 -2.89 -18.92
C ARG A 351 6.70 -3.12 -19.58
N GLN A 352 7.75 -2.62 -18.99
CA GLN A 352 9.11 -2.79 -19.51
C GLN A 352 9.56 -4.26 -19.43
N LEU A 353 9.34 -4.91 -18.29
CA LEU A 353 9.73 -6.31 -18.10
C LEU A 353 8.84 -7.27 -18.91
N ALA A 354 7.53 -7.05 -18.96
CA ALA A 354 6.64 -7.83 -19.83
C ALA A 354 7.06 -7.74 -21.29
N LYS A 355 7.39 -6.53 -21.77
CA LYS A 355 7.89 -6.33 -23.14
C LYS A 355 9.22 -7.05 -23.38
N ALA A 356 10.14 -7.01 -22.42
CA ALA A 356 11.41 -7.74 -22.52
C ALA A 356 11.19 -9.27 -22.55
N GLU A 357 10.15 -9.77 -21.90
CA GLU A 357 9.71 -11.17 -21.95
C GLU A 357 8.90 -11.51 -23.24
N GLY A 358 8.68 -10.56 -24.12
CA GLY A 358 7.87 -10.74 -25.34
C GLY A 358 6.35 -10.83 -25.06
N LYS A 359 5.89 -10.36 -23.90
CA LYS A 359 4.50 -10.38 -23.45
C LYS A 359 3.85 -9.00 -23.55
N LYS A 360 2.53 -9.00 -23.63
CA LYS A 360 1.70 -7.79 -23.44
C LYS A 360 1.13 -7.78 -22.03
N VAL A 361 0.97 -6.58 -21.46
CA VAL A 361 0.28 -6.43 -20.19
C VAL A 361 -1.22 -6.46 -20.45
N THR A 362 -1.85 -7.59 -20.16
CA THR A 362 -3.28 -7.82 -20.35
C THR A 362 -3.97 -8.14 -19.02
N ARG A 363 -5.27 -7.90 -18.95
CA ARG A 363 -6.08 -8.22 -17.78
C ARG A 363 -6.01 -9.70 -17.40
N GLU A 364 -5.91 -10.58 -18.39
CA GLU A 364 -5.83 -12.03 -18.17
C GLU A 364 -4.55 -12.43 -17.43
N GLU A 365 -3.40 -11.82 -17.79
CA GLU A 365 -2.10 -12.16 -17.20
C GLU A 365 -1.80 -11.36 -15.92
N TYR A 366 -2.19 -10.08 -15.87
CA TYR A 366 -1.78 -9.15 -14.80
C TYR A 366 -2.96 -8.67 -13.93
N GLY A 367 -4.19 -9.14 -14.22
CA GLY A 367 -5.37 -8.79 -13.43
C GLY A 367 -5.63 -7.28 -13.40
N LEU A 368 -5.89 -6.75 -12.20
CA LEU A 368 -6.13 -5.32 -12.00
C LEU A 368 -4.90 -4.44 -12.26
N ASP A 369 -3.69 -4.98 -12.16
CA ASP A 369 -2.46 -4.21 -12.42
C ASP A 369 -2.31 -3.80 -13.88
N ALA A 370 -2.93 -4.56 -14.81
CA ALA A 370 -3.02 -4.15 -16.21
C ALA A 370 -3.91 -2.94 -16.42
N MET A 371 -4.96 -2.82 -15.58
CA MET A 371 -6.08 -1.89 -15.77
C MET A 371 -6.02 -0.67 -14.85
N THR A 372 -5.03 -0.56 -13.98
CA THR A 372 -4.86 0.56 -13.05
C THR A 372 -3.58 1.33 -13.32
N ARG A 373 -3.51 2.55 -12.78
CA ARG A 373 -2.29 3.37 -12.83
C ARG A 373 -1.61 3.45 -11.46
N GLY A 374 -0.41 4.01 -11.44
CA GLY A 374 0.42 4.11 -10.24
C GLY A 374 -0.15 5.03 -9.18
N CYS A 375 -0.16 6.34 -9.44
CA CYS A 375 -0.72 7.30 -8.49
C CYS A 375 -2.22 7.49 -8.72
N LEU A 376 -3.04 7.21 -7.69
CA LEU A 376 -4.49 7.35 -7.72
C LEU A 376 -5.00 8.56 -6.93
N GLY A 377 -4.11 9.31 -6.25
CA GLY A 377 -4.46 10.49 -5.47
C GLY A 377 -5.20 11.53 -6.31
N GLY A 378 -6.39 11.93 -5.86
CA GLY A 378 -7.26 12.87 -6.58
C GLY A 378 -7.99 12.28 -7.79
N ILE A 379 -7.67 11.06 -8.23
CA ILE A 379 -8.28 10.41 -9.39
C ILE A 379 -9.40 9.46 -8.96
N THR A 380 -9.07 8.47 -8.13
CA THR A 380 -10.03 7.52 -7.55
C THR A 380 -9.71 7.21 -6.09
N PHE A 381 -8.74 7.89 -5.51
CA PHE A 381 -8.30 7.78 -4.13
C PHE A 381 -8.19 9.15 -3.48
N CYS A 382 -8.58 9.27 -2.22
CA CYS A 382 -8.27 10.42 -1.38
C CYS A 382 -8.11 10.01 0.09
N PHE A 383 -7.75 10.98 0.91
CA PHE A 383 -7.57 10.84 2.33
C PHE A 383 -8.41 11.88 3.10
N VAL A 384 -8.96 11.46 4.22
CA VAL A 384 -9.67 12.33 5.18
C VAL A 384 -8.93 12.28 6.51
N SER A 385 -8.52 13.43 7.04
CA SER A 385 -7.84 13.51 8.33
C SER A 385 -8.80 13.35 9.50
N HIS A 386 -8.26 13.12 10.70
CA HIS A 386 -9.05 13.02 11.94
C HIS A 386 -9.85 14.30 12.26
N VAL A 387 -9.40 15.45 11.77
CA VAL A 387 -10.10 16.74 11.92
C VAL A 387 -10.98 17.10 10.73
N GLY A 388 -11.04 16.24 9.70
CA GLY A 388 -11.92 16.40 8.54
C GLY A 388 -11.29 17.07 7.33
N ASP A 389 -9.97 17.27 7.30
CA ASP A 389 -9.29 17.80 6.13
C ASP A 389 -9.23 16.76 5.01
N ILE A 390 -9.49 17.20 3.79
CA ILE A 390 -9.38 16.39 2.58
C ILE A 390 -8.02 16.61 1.94
N GLN A 391 -7.36 15.49 1.61
CA GLN A 391 -6.03 15.45 0.98
C GLN A 391 -6.01 14.42 -0.16
N PRO A 392 -5.13 14.54 -1.16
CA PRO A 392 -5.01 13.54 -2.25
C PRO A 392 -4.61 12.15 -1.75
N CYS A 393 -3.72 12.06 -0.76
CA CYS A 393 -3.40 10.84 -0.03
C CYS A 393 -2.88 11.18 1.38
N GLY A 394 -2.67 10.18 2.22
CA GLY A 394 -2.22 10.40 3.59
C GLY A 394 -0.80 10.95 3.74
N TYR A 395 -0.01 10.93 2.68
CA TYR A 395 1.36 11.46 2.63
C TYR A 395 1.45 12.82 1.91
N PHE A 396 0.34 13.36 1.44
CA PHE A 396 0.30 14.61 0.71
C PHE A 396 -0.16 15.72 1.66
N ASP A 397 0.79 16.41 2.28
CA ASP A 397 0.52 17.40 3.33
C ASP A 397 0.01 18.73 2.76
N MET A 398 -1.18 18.68 2.17
CA MET A 398 -1.89 19.85 1.65
C MET A 398 -3.39 19.70 1.89
N GLN A 399 -3.97 20.59 2.66
CA GLN A 399 -5.40 20.66 2.91
C GLN A 399 -6.13 21.26 1.71
N LEU A 400 -7.06 20.49 1.11
CA LEU A 400 -7.84 20.91 -0.07
C LEU A 400 -9.24 21.43 0.31
N GLY A 401 -9.62 21.30 1.55
CA GLY A 401 -10.88 21.69 2.15
C GLY A 401 -11.13 20.85 3.40
N ASN A 402 -12.18 21.20 4.16
CA ASN A 402 -12.56 20.48 5.38
C ASN A 402 -14.04 20.14 5.34
N VAL A 403 -14.39 18.90 5.71
CA VAL A 403 -15.77 18.39 5.67
C VAL A 403 -16.71 19.09 6.68
N LYS A 404 -16.17 19.84 7.64
CA LYS A 404 -16.95 20.67 8.56
C LYS A 404 -17.47 21.95 7.90
N ASP A 405 -16.76 22.43 6.86
CA ASP A 405 -17.02 23.70 6.20
C ASP A 405 -17.76 23.51 4.87
N LYS A 406 -17.48 22.39 4.18
CA LYS A 406 -17.93 22.14 2.81
C LYS A 406 -18.18 20.65 2.59
N PRO A 407 -19.25 20.23 1.85
CA PRO A 407 -19.45 18.83 1.53
C PRO A 407 -18.25 18.19 0.85
N PHE A 408 -18.00 16.92 1.17
CA PHE A 408 -16.91 16.13 0.54
C PHE A 408 -17.05 16.10 -0.99
N SER A 409 -18.27 15.88 -1.48
CA SER A 409 -18.61 15.80 -2.91
C SER A 409 -18.26 17.09 -3.67
N GLU A 410 -18.39 18.24 -3.03
CA GLU A 410 -18.03 19.54 -3.59
C GLU A 410 -16.51 19.74 -3.59
N ILE A 411 -15.82 19.39 -2.50
CA ILE A 411 -14.34 19.44 -2.42
C ILE A 411 -13.72 18.51 -3.49
N TRP A 412 -14.25 17.29 -3.62
CA TRP A 412 -13.79 16.31 -4.61
C TRP A 412 -13.95 16.82 -6.05
N THR A 413 -15.02 17.58 -6.32
CA THR A 413 -15.33 18.10 -7.64
C THR A 413 -14.53 19.36 -7.98
N GLU A 414 -14.41 20.29 -7.03
CA GLU A 414 -14.00 21.68 -7.32
C GLU A 414 -12.54 21.97 -6.98
N SER A 415 -11.88 21.12 -6.16
CA SER A 415 -10.49 21.38 -5.79
C SER A 415 -9.58 21.44 -7.01
N GLN A 416 -8.85 22.56 -7.14
CA GLN A 416 -7.90 22.77 -8.23
C GLN A 416 -6.80 21.68 -8.20
N VAL A 417 -6.27 21.34 -7.02
CA VAL A 417 -5.23 20.30 -6.90
C VAL A 417 -5.73 18.94 -7.36
N PHE A 418 -6.97 18.57 -7.03
CA PHE A 418 -7.55 17.34 -7.56
C PHE A 418 -7.67 17.37 -9.08
N ASN A 419 -8.08 18.50 -9.65
CA ASN A 419 -8.21 18.67 -11.10
C ASN A 419 -6.83 18.63 -11.78
N ASP A 420 -5.81 19.23 -11.20
CA ASP A 420 -4.42 19.17 -11.70
C ASP A 420 -3.89 17.74 -11.69
N LEU A 421 -4.17 16.96 -10.62
CA LEU A 421 -3.74 15.57 -10.52
C LEU A 421 -4.45 14.63 -11.49
N ARG A 422 -5.61 15.02 -12.01
CA ARG A 422 -6.36 14.30 -13.06
C ARG A 422 -5.82 14.58 -14.46
N ASP A 423 -5.11 15.69 -14.64
CA ASP A 423 -4.49 16.09 -15.91
C ASP A 423 -2.97 15.88 -15.89
N TYR A 424 -2.54 14.70 -16.30
CA TYR A 424 -1.10 14.38 -16.35
C TYR A 424 -0.34 15.08 -17.49
N SER A 425 -1.00 15.89 -18.32
CA SER A 425 -0.32 16.82 -19.25
C SER A 425 0.37 17.96 -18.51
N LEU A 426 -0.06 18.25 -17.27
CA LEU A 426 0.54 19.26 -16.39
C LEU A 426 1.83 18.79 -15.70
N LEU A 427 2.15 17.49 -15.74
CA LEU A 427 3.36 16.97 -15.13
C LEU A 427 4.61 17.61 -15.74
N LYS A 428 5.58 17.91 -14.89
CA LYS A 428 6.83 18.59 -15.22
C LYS A 428 8.03 17.64 -15.26
N GLY A 429 9.18 18.19 -15.61
CA GLY A 429 10.44 17.50 -15.61
C GLY A 429 10.40 16.19 -16.38
N LYS A 430 11.16 15.18 -15.94
CA LYS A 430 11.17 13.88 -16.60
C LYS A 430 9.85 13.13 -16.55
N CYS A 431 8.99 13.39 -15.54
CA CYS A 431 7.63 12.82 -15.52
C CYS A 431 6.75 13.38 -16.64
N GLY A 432 6.84 14.68 -16.94
CA GLY A 432 6.12 15.30 -18.06
C GLY A 432 6.56 14.81 -19.43
N ALA A 433 7.85 14.52 -19.61
CA ALA A 433 8.44 13.99 -20.84
C ALA A 433 8.28 12.45 -20.98
N CYS A 434 7.81 11.77 -19.93
CA CYS A 434 7.79 10.30 -19.86
C CYS A 434 6.64 9.71 -20.68
N GLU A 435 6.93 8.72 -21.51
CA GLU A 435 5.95 7.94 -22.26
C GLU A 435 5.03 7.10 -21.35
N TYR A 436 5.47 6.83 -20.11
CA TYR A 436 4.69 6.10 -19.11
C TYR A 436 3.86 7.01 -18.18
N LYS A 437 3.78 8.32 -18.43
CA LYS A 437 3.10 9.26 -17.53
C LYS A 437 1.64 8.92 -17.24
N ALA A 438 0.92 8.37 -18.22
CA ALA A 438 -0.47 7.96 -18.07
C ALA A 438 -0.62 6.75 -17.14
N VAL A 439 0.33 5.80 -17.17
CA VAL A 439 0.27 4.54 -16.39
C VAL A 439 1.04 4.61 -15.08
N CYS A 440 2.03 5.49 -14.94
CA CYS A 440 2.86 5.67 -13.74
C CYS A 440 2.43 6.92 -12.97
N GLY A 441 2.67 8.09 -13.53
CA GLY A 441 2.38 9.39 -12.94
C GLY A 441 3.37 9.86 -11.87
N GLY A 442 4.31 9.02 -11.41
CA GLY A 442 5.19 9.29 -10.27
C GLY A 442 4.44 9.45 -8.93
N CYS A 443 5.11 9.36 -7.80
CA CYS A 443 4.50 9.64 -6.49
C CYS A 443 4.37 11.16 -6.30
N ARG A 444 3.14 11.68 -6.32
CA ARG A 444 2.90 13.13 -6.23
C ARG A 444 3.14 13.68 -4.83
N ALA A 445 2.96 12.83 -3.80
CA ALA A 445 3.29 13.20 -2.43
C ALA A 445 4.81 13.37 -2.27
N ARG A 446 5.61 12.42 -2.79
CA ARG A 446 7.07 12.51 -2.71
C ARG A 446 7.63 13.66 -3.56
N ALA A 447 7.02 13.93 -4.73
CA ALA A 447 7.37 15.10 -5.52
C ALA A 447 7.12 16.40 -4.70
N LEU A 448 5.95 16.53 -4.04
CA LEU A 448 5.64 17.67 -3.18
C LEU A 448 6.65 17.83 -2.04
N GLU A 449 6.90 16.75 -1.28
CA GLU A 449 7.77 16.80 -0.09
C GLU A 449 9.22 17.18 -0.42
N ILE A 450 9.75 16.71 -1.54
CA ILE A 450 11.15 16.92 -1.88
C ILE A 450 11.35 18.19 -2.70
N THR A 451 10.39 18.57 -3.58
CA THR A 451 10.57 19.69 -4.52
C THR A 451 9.70 20.89 -4.19
N GLY A 452 8.71 20.76 -3.30
CA GLY A 452 7.71 21.79 -3.03
C GLY A 452 6.62 21.90 -4.12
N ASP A 453 6.69 21.07 -5.19
CA ASP A 453 5.74 21.10 -6.31
C ASP A 453 5.23 19.67 -6.62
N TYR A 454 3.93 19.44 -6.42
CA TYR A 454 3.33 18.14 -6.68
C TYR A 454 3.25 17.75 -8.15
N LEU A 455 3.50 18.66 -9.08
CA LEU A 455 3.55 18.39 -10.52
C LEU A 455 4.97 18.12 -11.02
N GLU A 456 5.99 18.34 -10.19
CA GLU A 456 7.39 18.14 -10.56
C GLU A 456 7.74 16.66 -10.75
N ALA A 457 8.91 16.37 -11.31
CA ALA A 457 9.40 15.01 -11.49
C ALA A 457 9.48 14.24 -10.18
N GLU A 458 9.19 12.96 -10.22
CA GLU A 458 9.41 12.04 -9.10
C GLU A 458 10.92 11.91 -8.83
N PRO A 459 11.42 12.32 -7.65
CA PRO A 459 12.87 12.43 -7.42
C PRO A 459 13.59 11.07 -7.36
N TYR A 460 12.90 10.01 -6.91
CA TYR A 460 13.48 8.67 -6.76
C TYR A 460 13.25 7.74 -7.96
N CYS A 461 12.89 8.29 -9.12
CA CYS A 461 12.78 7.51 -10.35
C CYS A 461 14.11 7.39 -11.05
N ALA A 462 14.65 6.16 -11.20
CA ALA A 462 15.88 5.89 -11.93
C ALA A 462 15.72 5.96 -13.46
N TYR A 463 14.47 5.95 -13.95
CA TYR A 463 14.22 5.90 -15.39
C TYR A 463 14.43 7.26 -16.05
N GLU A 464 15.20 7.25 -17.15
CA GLU A 464 15.42 8.40 -18.00
C GLU A 464 14.61 8.25 -19.30
N PRO A 465 13.50 9.00 -19.45
CA PRO A 465 12.67 8.93 -20.65
C PRO A 465 13.45 9.40 -21.90
N PRO A 466 13.29 8.75 -23.08
CA PRO A 466 14.01 9.15 -24.30
C PRO A 466 13.76 10.59 -24.74
N ALA A 467 12.61 11.16 -24.41
CA ALA A 467 12.26 12.54 -24.72
C ALA A 467 12.84 13.56 -23.72
N TRP A 468 13.35 13.11 -22.58
CA TRP A 468 13.96 13.97 -21.57
C TRP A 468 15.37 14.37 -21.98
N LYS A 469 15.62 15.67 -22.06
CA LYS A 469 16.92 16.24 -22.46
C LYS A 469 17.52 17.19 -21.42
N GLY A 470 16.86 17.29 -20.27
CA GLY A 470 17.28 18.19 -19.20
C GLY A 470 18.16 17.47 -18.17
N GLU A 471 19.10 18.20 -17.58
CA GLU A 471 19.78 17.80 -16.36
C GLU A 471 18.87 18.17 -15.17
N CYS A 472 18.36 17.19 -14.43
CA CYS A 472 17.78 17.43 -13.12
C CYS A 472 18.75 16.84 -12.11
N SER A 473 19.67 17.64 -11.58
CA SER A 473 20.46 17.21 -10.44
C SER A 473 19.62 17.42 -9.17
N LEU A 474 19.56 16.40 -8.31
CA LEU A 474 18.99 16.53 -6.96
C LEU A 474 19.64 17.69 -6.18
N ASP A 475 20.88 18.03 -6.52
CA ASP A 475 21.65 19.13 -5.92
C ASP A 475 21.08 20.51 -6.29
N GLU A 476 20.47 20.70 -7.46
CA GLU A 476 19.86 21.98 -7.86
C GLU A 476 18.51 22.20 -7.17
N ALA A 477 17.68 21.16 -7.05
CA ALA A 477 16.41 21.24 -6.35
C ALA A 477 16.59 21.50 -4.84
N ALA A 478 17.61 20.90 -4.21
CA ALA A 478 17.98 21.14 -2.81
C ALA A 478 18.54 22.55 -2.59
N ALA A 479 19.23 23.11 -3.57
CA ALA A 479 19.81 24.46 -3.50
C ALA A 479 18.75 25.58 -3.60
N GLU A 480 17.70 25.38 -4.39
CA GLU A 480 16.61 26.37 -4.51
C GLU A 480 15.72 26.42 -3.26
N VAL A 481 15.59 25.33 -2.52
CA VAL A 481 14.78 25.28 -1.28
C VAL A 481 15.58 25.69 -0.04
N GLY A 482 16.88 26.01 -0.19
CA GLY A 482 17.71 26.53 0.91
C GLY A 482 18.09 25.51 1.98
N VAL A 483 17.98 24.21 1.67
CA VAL A 483 18.47 23.14 2.54
C VAL A 483 19.97 22.99 2.31
N SER A 484 20.78 23.58 3.20
CA SER A 484 22.25 23.43 3.17
C SER A 484 22.64 21.99 3.49
N THR A 485 23.19 21.30 2.50
CA THR A 485 23.79 19.96 2.66
C THR A 485 25.25 20.03 3.18
N THR A 486 25.68 21.19 3.70
CA THR A 486 27.03 21.28 4.27
C THR A 486 27.06 20.70 5.66
N GLY A 487 27.70 19.54 5.73
CA GLY A 487 27.97 18.77 6.94
C GLY A 487 28.65 19.58 8.04
N HIS A 488 28.35 19.17 9.24
CA HIS A 488 29.17 19.51 10.40
C HIS A 488 30.46 18.70 10.33
N ASP A 489 31.58 19.45 10.36
CA ASP A 489 32.91 18.97 10.75
C ASP A 489 32.94 18.54 12.23
#